data_3605c39223df45f89f54e7c9446c6260
#
_entry.id   3605c39223df45f89f54e7c9446c6260
#
_cell.length_a   1.000
_cell.length_b   1.000
_cell.length_c   1.000
_cell.angle_alpha   90.00
_cell.angle_beta   90.00
_cell.angle_gamma   90.00
#
_symmetry.space_group_name_H-M   'P 1'
#
loop_
_entity.id
_entity.type
_entity.pdbx_description
1 polymer ?
#
loop_
_entity_poly.entity_id
_entity_poly.type
_entity_poly.pdbx_seq_one_letter_code
_entity_poly.pdbx_strand_id
1 'polypeptide(L)'
;QPPRRSSSAHREAQAEVIRAFAESLLRLDGGARVVVLGDLNDYEWSPGVARLGAAPFENLLLRLPEPDRYSFVFEGAAQLIDHVVVSPALARGAEVDVVHVNADCTDRRRSSDHDPVVVRLPER
;
A
#
# COMPACT_ATOMS: atom_id res chain seq x y z
N GLN A 1 16.79 -3.25 13.22
CA GLN A 1 17.48 -4.01 12.18
C GLN A 1 16.73 -3.79 10.89
N PRO A 2 17.40 -3.55 9.77
CA PRO A 2 16.69 -3.62 8.51
C PRO A 2 16.05 -5.01 8.40
N PRO A 3 14.82 -5.13 7.87
CA PRO A 3 14.17 -6.43 7.71
C PRO A 3 15.14 -7.34 6.95
N ARG A 4 15.32 -8.57 7.44
CA ARG A 4 16.13 -9.54 6.72
C ARG A 4 15.49 -9.73 5.35
N ARG A 5 16.15 -9.31 4.29
CA ARG A 5 15.67 -9.37 2.90
C ARG A 5 15.53 -10.80 2.34
N SER A 6 15.37 -11.81 3.19
CA SER A 6 15.35 -13.21 2.79
C SER A 6 14.26 -13.56 1.78
N SER A 7 13.21 -12.75 1.66
CA SER A 7 12.11 -12.95 0.71
C SER A 7 11.92 -11.81 -0.31
N SER A 8 12.85 -10.84 -0.39
CA SER A 8 12.67 -9.68 -1.28
C SER A 8 12.51 -10.08 -2.74
N ALA A 9 13.33 -11.03 -3.22
CA ALA A 9 13.23 -11.51 -4.60
C ALA A 9 11.87 -12.15 -4.92
N HIS A 10 11.27 -12.85 -3.96
CA HIS A 10 9.91 -13.39 -4.12
C HIS A 10 8.87 -12.29 -4.16
N ARG A 11 8.96 -11.28 -3.28
CA ARG A 11 8.02 -10.14 -3.27
C ARG A 11 8.14 -9.31 -4.55
N GLU A 12 9.35 -9.09 -5.03
CA GLU A 12 9.58 -8.42 -6.31
C GLU A 12 8.96 -9.19 -7.48
N ALA A 13 9.17 -10.52 -7.54
CA ALA A 13 8.57 -11.36 -8.56
C ALA A 13 7.03 -11.36 -8.49
N GLN A 14 6.46 -11.41 -7.28
CA GLN A 14 5.01 -11.29 -7.08
C GLN A 14 4.49 -9.91 -7.53
N ALA A 15 5.19 -8.83 -7.19
CA ALA A 15 4.84 -7.49 -7.61
C ALA A 15 4.83 -7.36 -9.15
N GLU A 16 5.80 -7.94 -9.85
CA GLU A 16 5.82 -7.94 -11.31
C GLU A 16 4.62 -8.70 -11.91
N VAL A 17 4.23 -9.84 -11.37
CA VAL A 17 3.06 -10.60 -11.83
C VAL A 17 1.77 -9.77 -11.63
N ILE A 18 1.59 -9.19 -10.44
CA ILE A 18 0.44 -8.35 -10.14
C ILE A 18 0.42 -7.12 -11.07
N ARG A 19 1.57 -6.48 -11.24
CA ARG A 19 1.71 -5.32 -12.12
C ARG A 19 1.36 -5.65 -13.57
N ALA A 20 1.91 -6.74 -14.11
CA ALA A 20 1.63 -7.17 -15.48
C ALA A 20 0.13 -7.47 -15.68
N PHE A 21 -0.52 -8.09 -14.70
CA PHE A 21 -1.95 -8.34 -14.73
C PHE A 21 -2.75 -7.02 -14.72
N ALA A 22 -2.46 -6.11 -13.79
CA ALA A 22 -3.13 -4.80 -13.72
C ALA A 22 -2.94 -3.99 -15.02
N GLU A 23 -1.75 -3.99 -15.60
CA GLU A 23 -1.48 -3.35 -16.89
C GLU A 23 -2.28 -4.01 -18.03
N SER A 24 -2.48 -5.34 -17.98
CA SER A 24 -3.30 -6.02 -19.00
C SER A 24 -4.75 -5.55 -18.96
N LEU A 25 -5.30 -5.30 -17.78
CA LEU A 25 -6.65 -4.74 -17.63
C LEU A 25 -6.73 -3.34 -18.21
N LEU A 26 -5.74 -2.48 -17.97
CA LEU A 26 -5.69 -1.13 -18.56
C LEU A 26 -5.51 -1.14 -20.09
N ARG A 27 -4.86 -2.16 -20.63
CA ARG A 27 -4.79 -2.33 -22.12
C ARG A 27 -6.12 -2.72 -22.72
N LEU A 28 -6.94 -3.49 -22.01
CA LEU A 28 -8.29 -3.87 -22.45
C LEU A 28 -9.28 -2.72 -22.29
N ASP A 29 -9.16 -1.98 -21.21
CA ASP A 29 -9.98 -0.81 -20.92
C ASP A 29 -9.13 0.23 -20.18
N GLY A 30 -8.78 1.32 -20.86
CA GLY A 30 -8.00 2.43 -20.27
C GLY A 30 -8.69 3.12 -19.08
N GLY A 31 -10.00 2.92 -18.94
CA GLY A 31 -10.80 3.38 -17.79
C GLY A 31 -10.97 2.34 -16.69
N ALA A 32 -10.30 1.19 -16.78
CA ALA A 32 -10.45 0.11 -15.81
C ALA A 32 -10.15 0.57 -14.37
N ARG A 33 -11.03 0.21 -13.46
CA ARG A 33 -10.99 0.56 -12.03
C ARG A 33 -10.30 -0.57 -11.26
N VAL A 34 -8.99 -0.47 -11.13
CA VAL A 34 -8.14 -1.50 -10.52
C VAL A 34 -7.64 -1.01 -9.18
N VAL A 35 -7.74 -1.85 -8.16
CA VAL A 35 -7.17 -1.64 -6.83
C VAL A 35 -6.31 -2.84 -6.48
N VAL A 36 -5.08 -2.59 -6.05
CA VAL A 36 -4.18 -3.57 -5.43
C VAL A 36 -3.94 -3.11 -4.01
N LEU A 37 -4.29 -3.91 -3.01
CA LEU A 37 -4.19 -3.52 -1.61
C LEU A 37 -3.79 -4.70 -0.71
N GLY A 38 -3.19 -4.36 0.42
CA GLY A 38 -2.88 -5.32 1.49
C GLY A 38 -1.56 -5.02 2.20
N ASP A 39 -1.28 -5.87 3.18
CA ASP A 39 0.04 -5.94 3.80
C ASP A 39 1.02 -6.59 2.83
N LEU A 40 1.91 -5.78 2.24
CA LEU A 40 2.93 -6.24 1.31
C LEU A 40 4.23 -6.64 2.03
N ASN A 41 4.29 -6.46 3.36
CA ASN A 41 5.47 -6.74 4.18
C ASN A 41 6.76 -6.11 3.61
N ASP A 42 6.62 -4.93 3.00
CA ASP A 42 7.72 -4.21 2.41
C ASP A 42 7.46 -2.70 2.42
N TYR A 43 8.50 -1.91 2.42
CA TYR A 43 8.41 -0.45 2.49
C TYR A 43 8.06 0.16 1.13
N GLU A 44 7.54 1.40 1.15
CA GLU A 44 7.16 2.14 -0.04
C GLU A 44 8.32 2.37 -1.04
N TRP A 45 9.57 2.40 -0.56
CA TRP A 45 10.76 2.55 -1.40
C TRP A 45 11.36 1.22 -1.88
N SER A 46 10.85 0.08 -1.42
CA SER A 46 11.35 -1.21 -1.89
C SER A 46 10.99 -1.43 -3.36
N PRO A 47 11.85 -2.15 -4.12
CA PRO A 47 11.67 -2.28 -5.56
C PRO A 47 10.28 -2.80 -5.97
N GLY A 48 9.75 -3.80 -5.25
CA GLY A 48 8.44 -4.38 -5.54
C GLY A 48 7.30 -3.37 -5.35
N VAL A 49 7.25 -2.66 -4.21
CA VAL A 49 6.21 -1.69 -3.91
C VAL A 49 6.33 -0.46 -4.83
N ALA A 50 7.56 0.05 -5.02
CA ALA A 50 7.81 1.15 -5.95
C ALA A 50 7.38 0.81 -7.37
N ARG A 51 7.62 -0.43 -7.81
CA ARG A 51 7.19 -0.93 -9.12
C ARG A 51 5.66 -0.99 -9.24
N LEU A 52 4.95 -1.46 -8.21
CA LEU A 52 3.49 -1.49 -8.20
C LEU A 52 2.89 -0.09 -8.29
N GLY A 53 3.42 0.86 -7.53
CA GLY A 53 2.95 2.25 -7.47
C GLY A 53 3.48 3.16 -8.58
N ALA A 54 4.35 2.66 -9.49
CA ALA A 54 4.85 3.46 -10.61
C ALA A 54 3.74 3.79 -11.61
N ALA A 55 3.87 4.93 -12.30
CA ALA A 55 2.91 5.35 -13.33
C ALA A 55 2.61 4.21 -14.34
N PRO A 56 1.35 4.06 -14.79
CA PRO A 56 0.20 4.94 -14.58
C PRO A 56 -0.55 4.70 -13.26
N PHE A 57 -0.15 3.74 -12.42
CA PHE A 57 -0.75 3.50 -11.12
C PHE A 57 -0.22 4.48 -10.07
N GLU A 58 -0.87 4.54 -8.93
CA GLU A 58 -0.49 5.39 -7.82
C GLU A 58 -0.70 4.67 -6.48
N ASN A 59 0.31 4.69 -5.61
CA ASN A 59 0.17 4.27 -4.22
C ASN A 59 -0.39 5.45 -3.40
N LEU A 60 -1.65 5.33 -2.99
CA LEU A 60 -2.38 6.41 -2.32
C LEU A 60 -1.75 6.81 -0.98
N LEU A 61 -1.10 5.88 -0.28
CA LEU A 61 -0.49 6.16 1.03
C LEU A 61 0.62 7.22 0.94
N LEU A 62 1.23 7.38 -0.25
CA LEU A 62 2.26 8.39 -0.47
C LEU A 62 1.71 9.82 -0.49
N ARG A 63 0.39 10.00 -0.52
CA ARG A 63 -0.27 11.32 -0.38
C ARG A 63 -0.27 11.82 1.05
N LEU A 64 -0.18 10.92 2.03
CA LEU A 64 -0.20 11.28 3.43
C LEU A 64 1.07 12.04 3.81
N PRO A 65 0.97 13.00 4.75
CA PRO A 65 2.13 13.59 5.38
C PRO A 65 3.05 12.51 5.99
N GLU A 66 4.35 12.71 5.94
CA GLU A 66 5.32 11.74 6.44
C GLU A 66 5.06 11.27 7.88
N PRO A 67 4.69 12.15 8.84
CA PRO A 67 4.39 11.71 10.21
C PRO A 67 3.19 10.76 10.33
N ASP A 68 2.23 10.83 9.40
CA ASP A 68 1.00 10.02 9.40
C ASP A 68 1.12 8.78 8.49
N ARG A 69 2.30 8.59 7.88
CA ARG A 69 2.55 7.57 6.87
C ARG A 69 3.12 6.31 7.50
N TYR A 70 2.34 5.65 8.36
CA TYR A 70 2.66 4.33 8.91
C TYR A 70 1.38 3.56 9.24
N SER A 71 1.48 2.25 9.22
CA SER A 71 0.38 1.35 9.59
C SER A 71 0.79 0.31 10.64
N PHE A 72 2.07 0.23 10.94
CA PHE A 72 2.65 -0.74 11.86
C PHE A 72 3.79 -0.11 12.65
N VAL A 73 3.96 -0.54 13.92
CA VAL A 73 5.09 -0.12 14.76
C VAL A 73 5.82 -1.36 15.28
N PHE A 74 7.11 -1.44 14.95
CA PHE A 74 7.96 -2.53 15.42
C PHE A 74 9.17 -1.97 16.17
N GLU A 75 9.35 -2.41 17.42
CA GLU A 75 10.45 -1.96 18.30
C GLU A 75 10.58 -0.43 18.38
N GLY A 76 9.45 0.29 18.34
CA GLY A 76 9.40 1.75 18.37
C GLY A 76 9.64 2.44 17.02
N ALA A 77 9.82 1.69 15.94
CA ALA A 77 9.94 2.22 14.60
C ALA A 77 8.61 2.13 13.85
N ALA A 78 8.07 3.28 13.46
CA ALA A 78 6.89 3.36 12.61
C ALA A 78 7.23 2.90 11.18
N GLN A 79 6.36 2.09 10.58
CA GLN A 79 6.59 1.45 9.29
C GLN A 79 5.32 1.48 8.44
N LEU A 80 5.48 1.85 7.16
CA LEU A 80 4.43 1.70 6.16
C LEU A 80 4.66 0.40 5.40
N ILE A 81 3.86 -0.62 5.70
CA ILE A 81 3.93 -1.95 5.07
C ILE A 81 2.59 -2.38 4.45
N ASP A 82 1.52 -1.66 4.77
CA ASP A 82 0.22 -1.78 4.14
C ASP A 82 0.10 -0.74 3.03
N HIS A 83 -0.33 -1.16 1.84
CA HIS A 83 -0.38 -0.28 0.68
C HIS A 83 -1.72 -0.37 -0.04
N VAL A 84 -2.10 0.73 -0.70
CA VAL A 84 -3.26 0.79 -1.60
C VAL A 84 -2.82 1.46 -2.89
N VAL A 85 -2.70 0.66 -3.93
CA VAL A 85 -2.31 1.10 -5.27
C VAL A 85 -3.53 1.08 -6.17
N VAL A 86 -3.76 2.17 -6.89
CA VAL A 86 -4.95 2.34 -7.72
C VAL A 86 -4.61 2.72 -9.15
N SER A 87 -5.53 2.38 -10.07
CA SER A 87 -5.46 2.82 -11.46
C SER A 87 -5.80 4.31 -11.63
N PRO A 88 -5.45 4.96 -12.75
CA PRO A 88 -5.72 6.38 -13.00
C PRO A 88 -7.20 6.76 -12.87
N ALA A 89 -8.10 5.85 -13.25
CA ALA A 89 -9.55 6.07 -13.15
C ALA A 89 -10.03 6.24 -11.70
N LEU A 90 -9.32 5.66 -10.74
CA LEU A 90 -9.62 5.76 -9.32
C LEU A 90 -8.78 6.83 -8.61
N ALA A 91 -7.56 7.07 -9.07
CA ALA A 91 -6.65 8.00 -8.42
C ALA A 91 -7.24 9.42 -8.32
N ARG A 92 -7.92 9.87 -9.39
CA ARG A 92 -8.56 11.18 -9.37
C ARG A 92 -9.78 11.16 -8.45
N GLY A 93 -9.71 11.92 -7.35
CA GLY A 93 -10.78 12.03 -6.35
C GLY A 93 -10.76 10.93 -5.29
N ALA A 94 -9.75 10.05 -5.29
CA ALA A 94 -9.53 9.14 -4.17
C ALA A 94 -9.00 9.92 -2.96
N GLU A 95 -9.49 9.55 -1.78
CA GLU A 95 -8.99 10.02 -0.48
C GLU A 95 -8.49 8.82 0.30
N VAL A 96 -7.46 9.03 1.12
CA VAL A 96 -6.86 7.98 1.95
C VAL A 96 -6.56 8.52 3.33
N ASP A 97 -6.69 7.66 4.32
CA ASP A 97 -6.33 7.91 5.71
C ASP A 97 -5.83 6.63 6.36
N VAL A 98 -4.98 6.76 7.38
CA VAL A 98 -4.60 5.68 8.29
C VAL A 98 -5.16 6.04 9.67
N VAL A 99 -6.03 5.19 10.19
CA VAL A 99 -6.67 5.44 11.49
C VAL A 99 -5.78 4.87 12.59
N HIS A 100 -4.98 5.71 13.22
CA HIS A 100 -4.01 5.32 14.26
C HIS A 100 -4.70 4.93 15.58
N VAL A 101 -5.12 3.67 15.65
CA VAL A 101 -5.85 3.11 16.82
C VAL A 101 -5.26 1.81 17.36
N ASN A 102 -4.36 1.18 16.62
CA ASN A 102 -3.79 -0.12 16.97
C ASN A 102 -2.26 -0.11 17.08
N ALA A 103 -1.56 0.41 16.06
CA ALA A 103 -0.10 0.26 15.93
C ALA A 103 0.65 0.85 17.12
N ASP A 104 0.24 2.02 17.61
CA ASP A 104 0.81 2.69 18.80
C ASP A 104 0.15 2.25 20.11
N CYS A 105 -0.88 1.40 20.04
CA CYS A 105 -1.64 1.02 21.21
C CYS A 105 -0.90 -0.09 22.01
N THR A 106 -0.56 0.21 23.24
CA THR A 106 0.06 -0.75 24.16
C THR A 106 -0.97 -1.68 24.84
N ASP A 107 -2.27 -1.40 24.67
CA ASP A 107 -3.34 -2.22 25.25
C ASP A 107 -3.39 -3.60 24.57
N ARG A 108 -3.27 -4.66 25.38
CA ARG A 108 -3.38 -6.04 24.90
C ARG A 108 -4.75 -6.39 24.29
N ARG A 109 -5.76 -5.52 24.48
CA ARG A 109 -7.11 -5.66 23.90
C ARG A 109 -7.24 -5.05 22.52
N ARG A 110 -6.18 -4.47 21.94
CA ARG A 110 -6.20 -4.01 20.56
C ARG A 110 -6.60 -5.16 19.62
N SER A 111 -7.35 -4.85 18.57
CA SER A 111 -7.87 -5.84 17.64
C SER A 111 -6.85 -6.31 16.60
N SER A 112 -5.79 -5.54 16.38
CA SER A 112 -4.71 -5.81 15.45
C SER A 112 -3.42 -5.15 15.94
N ASP A 113 -2.29 -5.51 15.39
CA ASP A 113 -1.02 -4.78 15.49
C ASP A 113 -0.80 -3.80 14.33
N HIS A 114 -1.69 -3.83 13.32
CA HIS A 114 -1.74 -2.86 12.25
C HIS A 114 -2.88 -1.86 12.45
N ASP A 115 -2.66 -0.63 11.97
CA ASP A 115 -3.69 0.38 11.85
C ASP A 115 -4.52 0.16 10.58
N PRO A 116 -5.85 0.36 10.65
CA PRO A 116 -6.68 0.25 9.46
C PRO A 116 -6.42 1.40 8.47
N VAL A 117 -6.21 1.04 7.23
CA VAL A 117 -6.17 1.98 6.11
C VAL A 117 -7.56 2.14 5.55
N VAL A 118 -8.02 3.39 5.46
CA VAL A 118 -9.35 3.73 4.92
C VAL A 118 -9.18 4.50 3.61
N VAL A 119 -9.88 4.05 2.57
CA VAL A 119 -9.86 4.71 1.27
C VAL A 119 -11.28 4.98 0.81
N ARG A 120 -11.54 6.23 0.43
CA ARG A 120 -12.74 6.61 -0.30
C ARG A 120 -12.41 6.71 -1.78
N LEU A 121 -13.06 5.91 -2.60
CA LEU A 121 -12.90 5.92 -4.05
C LEU A 121 -14.03 6.70 -4.71
N PRO A 122 -13.78 7.40 -5.85
CA PRO A 122 -14.82 8.12 -6.57
C PRO A 122 -15.88 7.14 -7.07
N GLU A 123 -17.14 7.57 -7.03
CA GLU A 123 -18.23 6.90 -7.73
C GLU A 123 -18.08 7.00 -9.25
N ARG A 124 -18.85 6.23 -9.99
CA ARG A 124 -18.85 6.27 -11.46
C ARG A 124 -19.52 7.53 -11.98
#